data_f92c5286df64c8a64bcd1276b5b6fda5
#
_entry.id   f92c5286df64c8a64bcd1276b5b6fda5
#
_cell.length_a   1.000
_cell.length_b   1.000
_cell.length_c   1.000
_cell.angle_alpha   90.00
_cell.angle_beta   90.00
_cell.angle_gamma   90.00
#
_symmetry.space_group_name_H-M   'P 1'
#
loop_
_entity.id
_entity.type
_entity.pdbx_description
1 polymer ?
#
loop_
_entity_poly.entity_id
_entity_poly.type
_entity_poly.pdbx_seq_one_letter_code
_entity_poly.pdbx_strand_id
1 'polypeptide(L)'
;MEQCPTAHVLIFPFPAQGHVNSMLKLAELLGLAGIHVTFLNTDFIHERLVRYSNIETRFRCYPGFQFKTVSDGLSADHPRALDKFMELYDSLNSKTKPLLREMLASNQLGSNTRPSLTCIIVDGLISSFTSDIANELQIPIIYFRTISASCFWAFFSLPHIIEAGELPVRGNFHIWHPFARFYLFFKTFLATGKKF
;
A
#
# COMPACT_ATOMS: atom_id res chain seq x y z
N MET A 1 14.79 23.65 25.69
CA MET A 1 14.71 23.02 24.37
C MET A 1 13.41 22.22 24.37
N GLU A 2 12.38 22.72 23.70
CA GLU A 2 11.14 21.96 23.49
C GLU A 2 11.51 20.71 22.69
N GLN A 3 11.29 19.54 23.25
CA GLN A 3 11.40 18.29 22.49
C GLN A 3 10.33 18.31 21.41
N CYS A 4 10.75 18.38 20.13
CA CYS A 4 9.84 18.17 19.03
C CYS A 4 9.09 16.85 19.24
N PRO A 5 7.75 16.84 19.16
CA PRO A 5 7.00 15.61 19.36
C PRO A 5 7.48 14.55 18.37
N THR A 6 7.80 13.37 18.89
CA THR A 6 8.29 12.26 18.05
C THR A 6 7.20 11.86 17.06
N ALA A 7 7.50 11.93 15.77
CA ALA A 7 6.55 11.54 14.73
C ALA A 7 6.27 10.03 14.76
N HIS A 8 5.02 9.65 14.48
CA HIS A 8 4.61 8.25 14.33
C HIS A 8 3.90 8.06 13.00
N VAL A 9 4.38 7.16 12.18
CA VAL A 9 3.80 6.87 10.86
C VAL A 9 3.28 5.45 10.77
N LEU A 10 2.11 5.29 10.14
CA LEU A 10 1.61 3.99 9.71
C LEU A 10 2.04 3.78 8.26
N ILE A 11 2.68 2.65 7.96
CA ILE A 11 3.01 2.23 6.60
C ILE A 11 2.14 1.03 6.23
N PHE A 12 1.37 1.17 5.13
CA PHE A 12 0.50 0.08 4.65
C PHE A 12 0.77 -0.19 3.17
N PRO A 13 1.54 -1.25 2.84
CA PRO A 13 1.80 -1.67 1.48
C PRO A 13 0.60 -2.40 0.86
N PHE A 14 0.51 -2.40 -0.48
CA PHE A 14 -0.27 -3.40 -1.18
C PHE A 14 0.34 -4.79 -0.91
N PRO A 15 -0.47 -5.85 -0.63
CA PRO A 15 0.03 -7.15 -0.17
C PRO A 15 0.64 -7.99 -1.30
N ALA A 16 1.67 -7.47 -1.94
CA ALA A 16 2.50 -8.14 -2.93
C ALA A 16 3.98 -7.92 -2.60
N GLN A 17 4.81 -8.94 -2.81
CA GLN A 17 6.21 -8.98 -2.36
C GLN A 17 7.03 -7.76 -2.79
N GLY A 18 6.91 -7.32 -4.05
CA GLY A 18 7.65 -6.15 -4.55
C GLY A 18 7.27 -4.85 -3.85
N HIS A 19 5.99 -4.68 -3.54
CA HIS A 19 5.45 -3.53 -2.82
C HIS A 19 5.90 -3.53 -1.35
N VAL A 20 5.71 -4.66 -0.69
CA VAL A 20 6.10 -4.85 0.73
C VAL A 20 7.60 -4.61 0.92
N ASN A 21 8.46 -5.20 0.08
CA ASN A 21 9.90 -5.06 0.19
C ASN A 21 10.36 -3.60 0.02
N SER A 22 9.79 -2.88 -0.93
CA SER A 22 10.10 -1.47 -1.17
C SER A 22 9.71 -0.60 0.02
N MET A 23 8.52 -0.82 0.58
CA MET A 23 8.03 -0.05 1.72
C MET A 23 8.69 -0.46 3.04
N LEU A 24 9.19 -1.70 3.18
CA LEU A 24 10.04 -2.11 4.30
C LEU A 24 11.38 -1.36 4.30
N LYS A 25 11.94 -1.07 3.13
CA LYS A 25 13.14 -0.23 3.03
C LYS A 25 12.88 1.20 3.47
N LEU A 26 11.74 1.77 3.10
CA LEU A 26 11.32 3.08 3.61
C LEU A 26 11.14 3.05 5.14
N ALA A 27 10.48 2.02 5.67
CA ALA A 27 10.27 1.84 7.10
C ALA A 27 11.59 1.77 7.89
N GLU A 28 12.59 1.09 7.33
CA GLU A 28 13.94 1.01 7.89
C GLU A 28 14.62 2.39 7.96
N LEU A 29 14.55 3.17 6.87
CA LEU A 29 15.11 4.52 6.82
C LEU A 29 14.44 5.46 7.81
N LEU A 30 13.12 5.39 7.95
CA LEU A 30 12.38 6.18 8.92
C LEU A 30 12.71 5.77 10.37
N GLY A 31 12.85 4.47 10.63
CA GLY A 31 13.28 3.95 11.94
C GLY A 31 14.70 4.40 12.30
N LEU A 32 15.62 4.42 11.33
CA LEU A 32 16.98 4.97 11.49
C LEU A 32 16.97 6.47 11.80
N ALA A 33 16.00 7.20 11.24
CA ALA A 33 15.81 8.63 11.54
C ALA A 33 15.09 8.88 12.89
N GLY A 34 14.83 7.84 13.68
CA GLY A 34 14.18 7.97 15.00
C GLY A 34 12.66 8.18 14.93
N ILE A 35 12.04 7.99 13.78
CA ILE A 35 10.59 8.07 13.62
C ILE A 35 9.97 6.76 14.10
N HIS A 36 8.87 6.84 14.87
CA HIS A 36 8.09 5.67 15.20
C HIS A 36 7.35 5.14 13.97
N VAL A 37 7.47 3.85 13.71
CA VAL A 37 6.86 3.21 12.54
C VAL A 37 5.97 2.06 12.98
N THR A 38 4.70 2.10 12.59
CA THR A 38 3.83 0.93 12.59
C THR A 38 3.73 0.41 11.15
N PHE A 39 4.27 -0.77 10.91
CA PHE A 39 4.20 -1.41 9.60
C PHE A 39 3.03 -2.40 9.59
N LEU A 40 1.97 -2.06 8.86
CA LEU A 40 0.74 -2.85 8.76
C LEU A 40 0.81 -3.77 7.55
N ASN A 41 0.83 -5.07 7.78
CA ASN A 41 0.72 -6.08 6.74
C ASN A 41 -0.67 -6.71 6.74
N THR A 42 -1.02 -7.42 5.65
CA THR A 42 -2.05 -8.45 5.78
C THR A 42 -1.49 -9.66 6.55
N ASP A 43 -2.37 -10.39 7.26
CA ASP A 43 -1.98 -11.59 8.01
C ASP A 43 -1.18 -12.56 7.13
N PHE A 44 -1.69 -12.83 5.92
CA PHE A 44 -1.05 -13.73 4.95
C PHE A 44 0.38 -13.31 4.60
N ILE A 45 0.60 -12.04 4.32
CA ILE A 45 1.94 -11.53 3.98
C ILE A 45 2.87 -11.55 5.20
N HIS A 46 2.34 -11.20 6.36
CA HIS A 46 3.14 -11.19 7.59
C HIS A 46 3.64 -12.60 7.95
N GLU A 47 2.77 -13.61 7.91
CA GLU A 47 3.15 -15.01 8.14
C GLU A 47 4.24 -15.48 7.17
N ARG A 48 4.14 -15.10 5.88
CA ARG A 48 5.18 -15.43 4.90
C ARG A 48 6.50 -14.73 5.18
N LEU A 49 6.48 -13.45 5.56
CA LEU A 49 7.70 -12.73 5.95
C LEU A 49 8.38 -13.37 7.13
N VAL A 50 7.64 -13.72 8.18
CA VAL A 50 8.18 -14.38 9.37
C VAL A 50 8.73 -15.76 9.03
N ARG A 51 8.02 -16.53 8.21
CA ARG A 51 8.42 -17.91 7.85
C ARG A 51 9.66 -17.96 6.96
N TYR A 52 9.82 -17.02 6.03
CA TYR A 52 10.84 -17.11 4.98
C TYR A 52 11.93 -16.02 5.07
N SER A 53 11.94 -15.24 6.14
CA SER A 53 12.96 -14.22 6.37
C SER A 53 13.22 -13.98 7.86
N ASN A 54 14.28 -13.25 8.17
CA ASN A 54 14.63 -12.83 9.54
C ASN A 54 14.02 -11.46 9.89
N ILE A 55 12.85 -11.13 9.35
CA ILE A 55 12.28 -9.78 9.41
C ILE A 55 12.13 -9.24 10.82
N GLU A 56 11.66 -10.05 11.76
CA GLU A 56 11.47 -9.63 13.16
C GLU A 56 12.80 -9.30 13.83
N THR A 57 13.83 -10.14 13.62
CA THR A 57 15.17 -9.90 14.16
C THR A 57 15.79 -8.63 13.59
N ARG A 58 15.61 -8.41 12.27
CA ARG A 58 16.11 -7.24 11.56
C ARG A 58 15.52 -5.93 12.10
N PHE A 59 14.24 -5.91 12.39
CA PHE A 59 13.57 -4.69 12.84
C PHE A 59 13.57 -4.49 14.37
N ARG A 60 14.02 -5.49 15.13
CA ARG A 60 14.14 -5.41 16.61
C ARG A 60 15.08 -4.31 17.09
N CYS A 61 16.07 -3.92 16.27
CA CYS A 61 17.02 -2.86 16.62
C CYS A 61 16.43 -1.43 16.56
N TYR A 62 15.20 -1.26 16.06
CA TYR A 62 14.52 0.03 15.99
C TYR A 62 13.47 0.14 17.10
N PRO A 63 13.74 0.86 18.22
CA PRO A 63 12.84 0.87 19.39
C PRO A 63 11.43 1.39 19.11
N GLY A 64 11.29 2.28 18.12
CA GLY A 64 10.00 2.85 17.68
C GLY A 64 9.25 2.00 16.65
N PHE A 65 9.80 0.86 16.21
CA PHE A 65 9.20 0.05 15.17
C PHE A 65 8.28 -1.05 15.74
N GLN A 66 7.16 -1.30 15.05
CA GLN A 66 6.31 -2.47 15.30
C GLN A 66 5.65 -2.96 14.03
N PHE A 67 5.42 -4.27 13.96
CA PHE A 67 4.49 -4.88 13.01
C PHE A 67 3.08 -4.93 13.60
N LYS A 68 2.10 -4.73 12.73
CA LYS A 68 0.68 -5.01 12.97
C LYS A 68 0.12 -5.73 11.77
N THR A 69 -0.95 -6.46 11.97
CA THR A 69 -1.62 -7.18 10.89
C THR A 69 -3.10 -6.83 10.80
N VAL A 70 -3.65 -7.04 9.62
CA VAL A 70 -5.08 -6.91 9.33
C VAL A 70 -5.47 -8.01 8.34
N SER A 71 -6.67 -8.53 8.44
CA SER A 71 -7.15 -9.54 7.49
C SER A 71 -7.33 -8.95 6.10
N ASP A 72 -6.88 -9.67 5.06
CA ASP A 72 -7.19 -9.38 3.67
C ASP A 72 -8.57 -9.91 3.24
N GLY A 73 -9.25 -10.65 4.11
CA GLY A 73 -10.59 -11.19 3.91
C GLY A 73 -10.69 -12.39 2.97
N LEU A 74 -9.56 -12.88 2.44
CA LEU A 74 -9.52 -14.04 1.57
C LEU A 74 -9.26 -15.34 2.37
N SER A 75 -9.73 -16.47 1.85
CA SER A 75 -9.47 -17.77 2.46
C SER A 75 -7.98 -18.11 2.49
N ALA A 76 -7.57 -18.98 3.41
CA ALA A 76 -6.17 -19.41 3.53
C ALA A 76 -5.63 -20.05 2.22
N ASP A 77 -6.49 -20.77 1.49
CA ASP A 77 -6.13 -21.47 0.25
C ASP A 77 -6.03 -20.54 -0.98
N HIS A 78 -6.46 -19.29 -0.85
CA HIS A 78 -6.39 -18.33 -1.97
C HIS A 78 -4.92 -18.00 -2.29
N PRO A 79 -4.47 -18.16 -3.56
CA PRO A 79 -3.04 -18.09 -3.89
C PRO A 79 -2.44 -16.67 -3.84
N ARG A 80 -3.24 -15.59 -3.83
CA ARG A 80 -2.81 -14.18 -3.97
C ARG A 80 -1.86 -13.99 -5.16
N ALA A 81 -2.09 -14.74 -6.23
CA ALA A 81 -1.31 -14.69 -7.46
C ALA A 81 -1.74 -13.51 -8.34
N LEU A 82 -0.89 -13.13 -9.30
CA LEU A 82 -1.12 -11.95 -10.15
C LEU A 82 -2.40 -12.06 -11.00
N ASP A 83 -2.74 -13.25 -11.46
CA ASP A 83 -3.99 -13.51 -12.20
C ASP A 83 -5.25 -13.38 -11.34
N LYS A 84 -5.09 -13.39 -10.00
CA LYS A 84 -6.12 -13.18 -8.98
C LYS A 84 -6.07 -11.78 -8.33
N PHE A 85 -5.36 -10.86 -8.97
CA PHE A 85 -5.19 -9.49 -8.45
C PHE A 85 -6.53 -8.81 -8.13
N MET A 86 -7.53 -8.93 -9.01
CA MET A 86 -8.83 -8.29 -8.81
C MET A 86 -9.57 -8.87 -7.60
N GLU A 87 -9.50 -10.18 -7.37
CA GLU A 87 -10.11 -10.82 -6.20
C GLU A 87 -9.50 -10.28 -4.90
N LEU A 88 -8.17 -10.15 -4.87
CA LEU A 88 -7.46 -9.54 -3.73
C LEU A 88 -7.84 -8.06 -3.56
N TYR A 89 -7.85 -7.28 -4.64
CA TYR A 89 -8.18 -5.85 -4.60
C TYR A 89 -9.61 -5.60 -4.09
N ASP A 90 -10.58 -6.36 -4.59
CA ASP A 90 -11.99 -6.27 -4.18
C ASP A 90 -12.17 -6.70 -2.72
N SER A 91 -11.41 -7.71 -2.27
CA SER A 91 -11.43 -8.14 -0.86
C SER A 91 -10.84 -7.07 0.05
N LEU A 92 -9.74 -6.43 -0.34
CA LEU A 92 -9.18 -5.30 0.42
C LEU A 92 -10.19 -4.16 0.56
N ASN A 93 -10.88 -3.80 -0.52
CA ASN A 93 -11.90 -2.75 -0.50
C ASN A 93 -13.12 -3.11 0.37
N SER A 94 -13.57 -4.35 0.33
CA SER A 94 -14.81 -4.77 1.01
C SER A 94 -14.59 -5.25 2.44
N LYS A 95 -13.45 -5.87 2.74
CA LYS A 95 -13.17 -6.52 4.03
C LYS A 95 -12.10 -5.79 4.84
N THR A 96 -10.99 -5.40 4.22
CA THR A 96 -9.89 -4.74 4.94
C THR A 96 -10.20 -3.29 5.25
N LYS A 97 -10.89 -2.56 4.35
CA LYS A 97 -11.26 -1.15 4.54
C LYS A 97 -11.98 -0.89 5.89
N PRO A 98 -13.05 -1.61 6.26
CA PRO A 98 -13.71 -1.39 7.54
C PRO A 98 -12.82 -1.70 8.74
N LEU A 99 -11.99 -2.74 8.68
CA LEU A 99 -11.05 -3.10 9.75
C LEU A 99 -9.98 -2.02 9.94
N LEU A 100 -9.43 -1.50 8.83
CA LEU A 100 -8.47 -0.39 8.88
C LEU A 100 -9.09 0.86 9.49
N ARG A 101 -10.33 1.20 9.11
CA ARG A 101 -11.06 2.34 9.68
C ARG A 101 -11.21 2.19 11.20
N GLU A 102 -11.65 1.04 11.68
CA GLU A 102 -11.81 0.75 13.09
C GLU A 102 -10.49 0.86 13.85
N MET A 103 -9.41 0.27 13.30
CA MET A 103 -8.07 0.33 13.87
C MET A 103 -7.55 1.76 14.02
N LEU A 104 -7.80 2.62 13.02
CA LEU A 104 -7.38 4.03 13.04
C LEU A 104 -8.25 4.87 13.99
N ALA A 105 -9.58 4.67 13.97
CA ALA A 105 -10.51 5.42 14.78
C ALA A 105 -10.38 5.11 16.29
N SER A 106 -10.09 3.86 16.64
CA SER A 106 -9.93 3.44 18.06
C SER A 106 -8.58 3.80 18.67
N ASN A 107 -7.70 4.48 17.92
CA ASN A 107 -6.33 4.80 18.35
C ASN A 107 -5.52 3.57 18.83
N GLN A 108 -5.85 2.38 18.35
CA GLN A 108 -5.17 1.12 18.73
C GLN A 108 -3.69 1.08 18.31
N LEU A 109 -3.26 2.04 17.49
CA LEU A 109 -1.87 2.17 17.03
C LEU A 109 -1.01 2.99 17.99
N GLY A 110 -1.62 3.82 18.81
CA GLY A 110 -0.99 4.55 19.90
C GLY A 110 -1.00 3.73 21.19
N SER A 111 -0.15 4.08 22.13
CA SER A 111 -0.13 3.57 23.51
C SER A 111 0.46 4.63 24.42
N ASN A 112 0.44 4.40 25.76
CA ASN A 112 1.07 5.30 26.72
C ASN A 112 2.59 5.52 26.47
N THR A 113 3.22 4.62 25.73
CA THR A 113 4.65 4.65 25.39
C THR A 113 4.91 5.02 23.93
N ARG A 114 3.86 5.27 23.13
CA ARG A 114 3.96 5.54 21.69
C ARG A 114 3.14 6.78 21.33
N PRO A 115 3.71 7.75 20.58
CA PRO A 115 2.99 8.94 20.17
C PRO A 115 1.78 8.61 19.30
N SER A 116 0.81 9.51 19.28
CA SER A 116 -0.34 9.43 18.37
C SER A 116 0.14 9.42 16.92
N LEU A 117 -0.66 8.80 16.05
CA LEU A 117 -0.37 8.71 14.62
C LEU A 117 -0.34 10.11 13.98
N THR A 118 0.75 10.46 13.32
CA THR A 118 0.94 11.76 12.69
C THR A 118 0.66 11.74 11.18
N CYS A 119 0.92 10.62 10.51
CA CYS A 119 0.54 10.45 9.12
C CYS A 119 0.46 8.97 8.73
N ILE A 120 -0.18 8.72 7.58
CA ILE A 120 -0.28 7.40 6.96
C ILE A 120 0.50 7.41 5.64
N ILE A 121 1.38 6.44 5.43
CA ILE A 121 2.08 6.21 4.17
C ILE A 121 1.54 4.93 3.56
N VAL A 122 0.83 5.03 2.46
CA VAL A 122 0.17 3.89 1.82
C VAL A 122 0.67 3.65 0.41
N ASP A 123 0.57 2.40 -0.02
CA ASP A 123 0.81 2.07 -1.43
C ASP A 123 -0.23 2.75 -2.33
N GLY A 124 0.23 3.34 -3.42
CA GLY A 124 -0.64 4.03 -4.36
C GLY A 124 -1.70 3.14 -5.01
N LEU A 125 -1.56 1.81 -4.99
CA LEU A 125 -2.61 0.90 -5.49
C LEU A 125 -3.85 0.85 -4.59
N ILE A 126 -3.70 1.14 -3.31
CA ILE A 126 -4.80 1.13 -2.34
C ILE A 126 -5.26 2.54 -1.94
N SER A 127 -4.84 3.55 -2.71
CA SER A 127 -5.20 4.95 -2.46
C SER A 127 -6.71 5.19 -2.44
N SER A 128 -7.47 4.48 -3.28
CA SER A 128 -8.91 4.72 -3.45
C SER A 128 -9.72 4.62 -2.15
N PHE A 129 -9.45 3.61 -1.31
CA PHE A 129 -10.18 3.43 -0.07
C PHE A 129 -9.47 4.04 1.15
N THR A 130 -8.16 4.16 1.11
CA THR A 130 -7.39 4.74 2.21
C THR A 130 -7.55 6.26 2.28
N SER A 131 -7.73 6.94 1.12
CA SER A 131 -8.05 8.37 1.06
C SER A 131 -9.33 8.71 1.83
N ASP A 132 -10.39 7.92 1.61
CA ASP A 132 -11.68 8.15 2.26
C ASP A 132 -11.52 8.12 3.79
N ILE A 133 -10.81 7.11 4.31
CA ILE A 133 -10.57 6.95 5.75
C ILE A 133 -9.70 8.09 6.32
N ALA A 134 -8.61 8.42 5.62
CA ALA A 134 -7.71 9.47 6.06
C ALA A 134 -8.41 10.84 6.10
N ASN A 135 -9.23 11.15 5.11
CA ASN A 135 -10.03 12.38 5.06
C ASN A 135 -11.09 12.41 6.19
N GLU A 136 -11.78 11.29 6.43
CA GLU A 136 -12.76 11.18 7.51
C GLU A 136 -12.12 11.43 8.88
N LEU A 137 -10.96 10.85 9.11
CA LEU A 137 -10.26 10.94 10.40
C LEU A 137 -9.29 12.13 10.49
N GLN A 138 -9.22 12.97 9.44
CA GLN A 138 -8.32 14.13 9.35
C GLN A 138 -6.84 13.77 9.59
N ILE A 139 -6.41 12.58 9.11
CA ILE A 139 -5.03 12.12 9.22
C ILE A 139 -4.30 12.41 7.90
N PRO A 140 -3.15 13.11 7.91
CA PRO A 140 -2.33 13.31 6.71
C PRO A 140 -1.96 11.99 6.05
N ILE A 141 -2.04 11.93 4.70
CA ILE A 141 -1.74 10.72 3.93
C ILE A 141 -0.70 11.01 2.84
N ILE A 142 0.24 10.08 2.69
CA ILE A 142 1.29 10.09 1.65
C ILE A 142 1.13 8.82 0.82
N TYR A 143 1.09 8.98 -0.51
CA TYR A 143 1.06 7.84 -1.43
C TYR A 143 2.46 7.47 -1.88
N PHE A 144 2.87 6.25 -1.56
CA PHE A 144 4.14 5.70 -2.02
C PHE A 144 3.92 4.88 -3.29
N ARG A 145 4.68 5.21 -4.35
CA ARG A 145 4.62 4.47 -5.62
C ARG A 145 5.81 3.52 -5.71
N THR A 146 5.51 2.23 -5.81
CA THR A 146 6.49 1.14 -5.87
C THR A 146 6.95 0.82 -7.29
N ILE A 147 6.71 1.73 -8.22
CA ILE A 147 7.11 1.65 -9.64
C ILE A 147 8.17 2.71 -9.97
N SER A 148 8.91 2.49 -11.05
CA SER A 148 9.89 3.49 -11.50
C SER A 148 9.21 4.79 -11.96
N ALA A 149 9.92 5.92 -11.88
CA ALA A 149 9.42 7.21 -12.34
C ALA A 149 9.02 7.18 -13.83
N SER A 150 9.77 6.46 -14.67
CA SER A 150 9.45 6.28 -16.10
C SER A 150 8.16 5.48 -16.30
N CYS A 151 7.95 4.42 -15.53
CA CYS A 151 6.70 3.67 -15.58
C CYS A 151 5.52 4.52 -15.11
N PHE A 152 5.71 5.30 -14.04
CA PHE A 152 4.69 6.22 -13.53
C PHE A 152 4.36 7.31 -14.57
N TRP A 153 5.37 7.89 -15.23
CA TRP A 153 5.17 8.84 -16.34
C TRP A 153 4.40 8.23 -17.51
N ALA A 154 4.69 6.99 -17.88
CA ALA A 154 3.95 6.29 -18.93
C ALA A 154 2.46 6.19 -18.62
N PHE A 155 2.07 5.96 -17.36
CA PHE A 155 0.65 5.96 -16.96
C PHE A 155 -0.03 7.32 -17.17
N PHE A 156 0.63 8.42 -16.86
CA PHE A 156 0.09 9.76 -17.12
C PHE A 156 -0.05 10.06 -18.61
N SER A 157 0.81 9.47 -19.44
CA SER A 157 0.78 9.64 -20.89
C SER A 157 -0.31 8.81 -21.57
N LEU A 158 -0.85 7.77 -20.93
CA LEU A 158 -1.84 6.87 -21.52
C LEU A 158 -3.07 7.59 -22.10
N PRO A 159 -3.71 8.57 -21.44
CA PRO A 159 -4.85 9.28 -22.02
C PRO A 159 -4.50 9.95 -23.35
N HIS A 160 -3.36 10.63 -23.42
CA HIS A 160 -2.89 11.29 -24.64
C HIS A 160 -2.57 10.32 -25.78
N ILE A 161 -1.97 9.15 -25.46
CA ILE A 161 -1.66 8.10 -26.42
C ILE A 161 -2.96 7.48 -26.99
N ILE A 162 -4.00 7.36 -26.15
CA ILE A 162 -5.32 6.90 -26.57
C ILE A 162 -6.00 7.91 -27.49
N GLU A 163 -5.99 9.19 -27.11
CA GLU A 163 -6.56 10.28 -27.89
C GLU A 163 -5.88 10.42 -29.26
N ALA A 164 -4.57 10.17 -29.31
CA ALA A 164 -3.79 10.13 -30.55
C ALA A 164 -4.08 8.91 -31.44
N GLY A 165 -4.88 7.94 -30.96
CA GLY A 165 -5.17 6.71 -31.70
C GLY A 165 -3.99 5.73 -31.83
N GLU A 166 -2.98 5.88 -30.97
CA GLU A 166 -1.78 5.04 -30.96
C GLU A 166 -1.98 3.72 -30.18
N LEU A 167 -3.06 3.60 -29.44
CA LEU A 167 -3.47 2.36 -28.79
C LEU A 167 -4.79 1.83 -29.37
N PRO A 168 -4.92 0.48 -29.55
CA PRO A 168 -3.91 -0.55 -29.27
C PRO A 168 -2.75 -0.50 -30.28
N VAL A 169 -1.52 -0.73 -29.78
CA VAL A 169 -0.33 -0.81 -30.64
C VAL A 169 -0.55 -1.88 -31.71
N ARG A 170 -0.49 -1.49 -32.99
CA ARG A 170 -0.70 -2.39 -34.13
C ARG A 170 0.52 -3.30 -34.28
N GLY A 171 0.34 -4.64 -34.14
CA GLY A 171 1.38 -5.64 -34.33
C GLY A 171 1.11 -6.92 -33.53
N ASN A 172 1.71 -8.04 -33.94
CA ASN A 172 1.62 -9.34 -33.27
C ASN A 172 2.47 -9.35 -31.97
N PHE A 173 2.03 -8.68 -30.92
CA PHE A 173 2.71 -8.70 -29.64
C PHE A 173 1.99 -9.60 -28.63
N HIS A 174 2.41 -10.85 -28.53
CA HIS A 174 1.99 -11.79 -27.48
C HIS A 174 2.34 -11.33 -26.06
N ILE A 175 3.11 -10.25 -25.91
CA ILE A 175 3.55 -9.66 -24.63
C ILE A 175 2.46 -8.80 -23.97
N TRP A 176 1.36 -8.48 -24.65
CA TRP A 176 0.35 -7.50 -24.22
C TRP A 176 -0.74 -8.03 -23.28
N HIS A 177 -0.87 -9.33 -23.09
CA HIS A 177 -1.97 -9.89 -22.32
C HIS A 177 -2.00 -9.42 -20.83
N PRO A 178 -0.88 -9.31 -20.11
CA PRO A 178 -0.85 -8.76 -18.75
C PRO A 178 -1.08 -7.24 -18.73
N PHE A 179 -0.48 -6.51 -19.68
CA PHE A 179 -0.61 -5.05 -19.78
C PHE A 179 -2.01 -4.61 -20.22
N ALA A 180 -2.67 -5.33 -21.10
CA ALA A 180 -4.04 -5.03 -21.53
C ALA A 180 -5.03 -5.18 -20.35
N ARG A 181 -4.87 -6.18 -19.48
CA ARG A 181 -5.67 -6.33 -18.27
C ARG A 181 -5.41 -5.19 -17.27
N PHE A 182 -4.16 -4.81 -17.11
CA PHE A 182 -3.77 -3.70 -16.26
C PHE A 182 -4.27 -2.36 -16.82
N TYR A 183 -4.24 -2.18 -18.14
CA TYR A 183 -4.81 -1.04 -18.84
C TYR A 183 -6.33 -0.95 -18.67
N LEU A 184 -7.07 -2.06 -18.83
CA LEU A 184 -8.51 -2.10 -18.58
C LEU A 184 -8.85 -1.77 -17.13
N PHE A 185 -8.07 -2.25 -16.18
CA PHE A 185 -8.19 -1.88 -14.77
C PHE A 185 -8.01 -0.37 -14.58
N PHE A 186 -6.95 0.22 -15.17
CA PHE A 186 -6.68 1.64 -15.05
C PHE A 186 -7.73 2.50 -15.76
N LYS A 187 -8.23 2.07 -16.92
CA LYS A 187 -9.33 2.72 -17.64
C LYS A 187 -10.61 2.74 -16.81
N THR A 188 -10.95 1.63 -16.17
CA THR A 188 -12.11 1.54 -15.28
C THR A 188 -11.90 2.42 -14.03
N PHE A 189 -10.70 2.43 -13.47
CA PHE A 189 -10.31 3.27 -12.33
C PHE A 189 -10.38 4.77 -12.66
N LEU A 190 -9.89 5.20 -13.83
CA LEU A 190 -9.98 6.58 -14.30
C LEU A 190 -11.43 6.98 -14.67
N ALA A 191 -12.21 6.05 -15.25
CA ALA A 191 -13.61 6.28 -15.60
C ALA A 191 -14.53 6.48 -14.39
N THR A 192 -14.13 6.00 -13.19
CA THR A 192 -14.88 6.22 -11.96
C THR A 192 -14.72 7.64 -11.40
N GLY A 193 -13.97 8.53 -12.06
CA GLY A 193 -13.85 9.95 -11.69
C GLY A 193 -13.14 10.21 -10.36
N LYS A 194 -12.54 9.20 -9.75
CA LYS A 194 -11.76 9.38 -8.52
C LYS A 194 -10.43 10.03 -8.89
N LYS A 195 -10.32 11.32 -8.58
CA LYS A 195 -9.06 12.08 -8.71
C LYS A 195 -8.00 11.50 -7.77
N PHE A 196 -6.76 11.45 -8.27
CA PHE A 196 -5.57 11.17 -7.46
C PHE A 196 -5.33 12.29 -6.46
#